data_3ec18432bc406480f2d04231c3180401
#
_entry.id   3ec18432bc406480f2d04231c3180401
#
_cell.length_a   1.000
_cell.length_b   1.000
_cell.length_c   1.000
_cell.angle_alpha   90.00
_cell.angle_beta   90.00
_cell.angle_gamma   90.00
#
_symmetry.space_group_name_H-M   'P 1'
#
loop_
_entity.id
_entity.type
_entity.pdbx_description
1 polymer ?
#
loop_
_entity_poly.entity_id
_entity_poly.type
_entity_poly.pdbx_seq_one_letter_code
_entity_poly.pdbx_strand_id
1 'polypeptide(L)'
;MTDIRRKSLPFEHNGKTYILRCNMAVLADVQAENGGRLSPALSGERGMKNALQFLAAMMNDYADEQCWPERYSWRELGRVLRPKQVPSAQIIGLVFDALTPPETASEGTQEGEAGN
;
A
#
# COMPACT_ATOMS: atom_id res chain seq x y z
N MET A 1 8.43 -16.03 -13.32
CA MET A 1 8.10 -15.59 -13.46
C MET A 1 7.12 -14.94 -13.03
N THR A 2 6.51 -15.17 -12.67
CA THR A 2 5.52 -14.62 -12.27
C THR A 2 5.63 -13.74 -11.20
N ASP A 3 6.48 -13.81 -10.40
CA ASP A 3 6.53 -12.94 -9.41
C ASP A 3 7.02 -11.69 -9.82
N ILE A 4 7.42 -11.56 -10.95
CA ILE A 4 7.75 -10.34 -11.41
C ILE A 4 6.65 -9.43 -11.38
N ARG A 5 5.46 -9.88 -11.32
CA ARG A 5 4.40 -9.01 -11.24
C ARG A 5 4.25 -8.43 -9.93
N ARG A 6 4.85 -8.92 -8.89
CA ARG A 6 4.68 -8.42 -7.61
C ARG A 6 5.47 -7.19 -7.49
N LYS A 7 4.86 -6.07 -7.30
CA LYS A 7 5.54 -4.82 -7.16
C LYS A 7 5.94 -4.57 -5.74
N SER A 8 7.08 -3.95 -5.55
CA SER A 8 7.58 -3.62 -4.23
C SER A 8 8.42 -2.36 -4.32
N LEU A 9 8.70 -1.77 -3.17
CA LEU A 9 9.44 -0.53 -3.11
C LEU A 9 10.30 -0.54 -1.84
N PRO A 10 11.62 -0.40 -1.94
CA PRO A 10 12.43 -0.33 -0.73
C PRO A 10 12.30 1.03 -0.08
N PHE A 11 12.25 1.05 1.23
CA PHE A 11 12.10 2.28 1.99
C PHE A 11 12.94 2.17 3.26
N GLU A 12 13.82 3.13 3.48
CA GLU A 12 14.66 3.07 4.67
C GLU A 12 14.14 3.94 5.77
N HIS A 13 14.13 3.41 6.98
CA HIS A 13 13.67 4.17 8.13
C HIS A 13 14.38 3.63 9.38
N ASN A 14 15.00 4.54 10.13
CA ASN A 14 15.69 4.18 11.37
C ASN A 14 16.68 3.05 11.21
N GLY A 15 17.44 3.12 10.13
CA GLY A 15 18.50 2.12 9.93
C GLY A 15 18.02 0.79 9.39
N LYS A 16 16.76 0.65 9.09
CA LYS A 16 16.22 -0.58 8.53
C LYS A 16 15.66 -0.35 7.18
N THR A 17 15.76 -1.34 6.32
CA THR A 17 15.19 -1.27 4.99
C THR A 17 13.90 -2.08 4.97
N TYR A 18 12.79 -1.42 4.68
CA TYR A 18 11.50 -2.05 4.57
C TYR A 18 11.22 -2.30 3.09
N ILE A 19 10.67 -3.45 2.77
CA ILE A 19 10.24 -3.72 1.40
C ILE A 19 8.73 -3.54 1.39
N LEU A 20 8.29 -2.44 0.85
CA LEU A 20 6.87 -2.08 0.89
C LEU A 20 6.11 -2.82 -0.20
N ARG A 21 5.00 -3.42 0.17
CA ARG A 21 4.13 -4.12 -0.75
C ARG A 21 2.70 -3.85 -0.35
N CYS A 22 1.79 -3.90 -1.29
CA CYS A 22 0.39 -3.73 -0.99
C CYS A 22 -0.30 -5.07 -1.13
N ASN A 23 -0.82 -5.59 -0.04
CA ASN A 23 -1.55 -6.85 -0.03
C ASN A 23 -2.85 -6.64 0.74
N MET A 24 -3.63 -7.70 0.93
CA MET A 24 -4.91 -7.58 1.60
C MET A 24 -4.80 -7.10 3.03
N ALA A 25 -3.74 -7.48 3.73
CA ALA A 25 -3.57 -7.02 5.11
C ALA A 25 -3.38 -5.51 5.14
N VAL A 26 -2.60 -4.98 4.20
CA VAL A 26 -2.38 -3.55 4.11
C VAL A 26 -3.69 -2.83 3.78
N LEU A 27 -4.43 -3.36 2.82
CA LEU A 27 -5.71 -2.75 2.45
C LEU A 27 -6.70 -2.77 3.60
N ALA A 28 -6.73 -3.85 4.35
CA ALA A 28 -7.64 -3.97 5.48
C ALA A 28 -7.29 -2.98 6.59
N ASP A 29 -5.99 -2.79 6.82
CA ASP A 29 -5.55 -1.84 7.83
C ASP A 29 -5.97 -0.42 7.47
N VAL A 30 -5.76 -0.03 6.22
CA VAL A 30 -6.11 1.31 5.79
C VAL A 30 -7.62 1.48 5.76
N GLN A 31 -8.34 0.45 5.34
CA GLN A 31 -9.79 0.49 5.35
C GLN A 31 -10.33 0.74 6.75
N ALA A 32 -9.77 0.06 7.73
CA ALA A 32 -10.20 0.23 9.11
C ALA A 32 -9.96 1.66 9.60
N GLU A 33 -8.87 2.27 9.14
CA GLU A 33 -8.59 3.63 9.56
C GLU A 33 -9.48 4.65 8.84
N ASN A 34 -10.22 4.24 7.83
CA ASN A 34 -11.10 5.12 7.10
C ASN A 34 -12.56 4.72 7.29
N GLY A 35 -12.90 4.28 8.50
CA GLY A 35 -14.28 3.99 8.86
C GLY A 35 -14.85 2.78 8.20
N GLY A 36 -14.01 1.81 7.87
CA GLY A 36 -14.47 0.58 7.24
C GLY A 36 -14.61 0.69 5.73
N ARG A 37 -14.20 1.83 5.15
CA ARG A 37 -14.31 2.00 3.71
C ARG A 37 -12.97 2.30 3.13
N LEU A 38 -12.69 1.80 1.96
CA LEU A 38 -11.43 2.04 1.31
C LEU A 38 -11.51 3.23 0.36
N SER A 39 -12.69 3.56 -0.13
CA SER A 39 -12.83 4.60 -1.13
C SER A 39 -12.24 5.96 -0.74
N PRO A 40 -12.38 6.43 0.51
CA PRO A 40 -11.75 7.73 0.82
C PRO A 40 -10.26 7.71 0.65
N ALA A 41 -9.62 6.58 0.97
CA ALA A 41 -8.17 6.48 0.82
C ALA A 41 -7.78 6.42 -0.64
N LEU A 42 -8.59 5.78 -1.45
CA LEU A 42 -8.28 5.62 -2.87
C LEU A 42 -8.55 6.89 -3.66
N SER A 43 -9.49 7.71 -3.20
CA SER A 43 -9.81 8.92 -3.93
C SER A 43 -8.78 10.01 -3.74
N GLY A 44 -7.92 9.86 -2.75
CA GLY A 44 -6.91 10.87 -2.49
C GLY A 44 -7.46 12.09 -1.82
N GLU A 45 -8.69 12.00 -1.29
CA GLU A 45 -9.31 13.14 -0.66
C GLU A 45 -8.49 13.70 0.46
N ARG A 46 -7.77 12.88 1.18
CA ARG A 46 -6.98 13.32 2.32
C ARG A 46 -5.51 13.43 2.02
N GLY A 47 -5.15 13.26 0.75
CA GLY A 47 -3.79 13.50 0.30
C GLY A 47 -2.70 12.86 1.14
N MET A 48 -1.96 13.69 1.87
CA MET A 48 -0.84 13.20 2.64
C MET A 48 -1.22 12.19 3.70
N LYS A 49 -2.37 12.36 4.32
CA LYS A 49 -2.80 11.43 5.34
C LYS A 49 -2.94 10.03 4.77
N ASN A 50 -3.55 9.93 3.60
CA ASN A 50 -3.75 8.62 3.00
C ASN A 50 -2.42 7.99 2.59
N ALA A 51 -1.49 8.78 2.07
CA ALA A 51 -0.18 8.28 1.74
C ALA A 51 0.52 7.74 2.98
N LEU A 52 0.42 8.45 4.09
CA LEU A 52 1.04 8.01 5.33
C LEU A 52 0.35 6.77 5.90
N GLN A 53 -0.98 6.66 5.73
CA GLN A 53 -1.70 5.47 6.17
C GLN A 53 -1.22 4.24 5.42
N PHE A 54 -1.07 4.34 4.10
CA PHE A 54 -0.57 3.22 3.33
C PHE A 54 0.88 2.91 3.67
N LEU A 55 1.70 3.94 3.86
CA LEU A 55 3.09 3.72 4.21
C LEU A 55 3.21 2.99 5.54
N ALA A 56 2.48 3.43 6.56
CA ALA A 56 2.52 2.79 7.87
C ALA A 56 2.06 1.35 7.78
N ALA A 57 0.97 1.10 7.05
CA ALA A 57 0.45 -0.26 6.94
C ALA A 57 1.45 -1.17 6.23
N MET A 58 2.10 -0.68 5.18
CA MET A 58 3.08 -1.48 4.45
C MET A 58 4.31 -1.75 5.29
N MET A 59 4.76 -0.76 6.06
CA MET A 59 5.91 -0.94 6.94
C MET A 59 5.60 -1.95 8.02
N ASN A 60 4.41 -1.84 8.62
CA ASN A 60 4.02 -2.74 9.70
C ASN A 60 3.84 -4.17 9.21
N ASP A 61 3.32 -4.33 8.00
CA ASP A 61 3.16 -5.65 7.43
C ASP A 61 4.52 -6.31 7.20
N TYR A 62 5.46 -5.54 6.68
CA TYR A 62 6.80 -6.08 6.46
C TYR A 62 7.47 -6.42 7.80
N ALA A 63 7.28 -5.57 8.81
CA ALA A 63 7.82 -5.82 10.13
C ALA A 63 7.25 -7.12 10.72
N ASP A 64 5.97 -7.38 10.47
CA ASP A 64 5.38 -8.64 10.90
C ASP A 64 6.09 -9.82 10.25
N GLU A 65 6.35 -9.74 8.96
CA GLU A 65 7.03 -10.82 8.27
C GLU A 65 8.44 -11.05 8.80
N GLN A 66 9.10 -9.97 9.20
CA GLN A 66 10.48 -10.07 9.70
C GLN A 66 10.55 -10.30 11.20
N CYS A 67 9.41 -10.32 11.86
CA CYS A 67 9.34 -10.45 13.33
C CYS A 67 10.03 -9.30 14.04
N TRP A 68 9.97 -8.13 13.44
CA TRP A 68 10.47 -6.92 14.10
C TRP A 68 9.38 -6.39 15.02
N PRO A 69 9.73 -5.92 16.21
CA PRO A 69 8.72 -5.45 17.16
C PRO A 69 8.16 -4.07 16.92
N GLU A 70 8.90 -3.23 16.18
CA GLU A 70 8.46 -1.84 16.00
C GLU A 70 7.23 -1.75 15.13
N ARG A 71 6.32 -0.87 15.52
CA ARG A 71 5.14 -0.59 14.70
C ARG A 71 4.95 0.92 14.66
N TYR A 72 4.42 1.40 13.56
CA TYR A 72 4.23 2.83 13.37
C TYR A 72 2.80 3.13 12.97
N SER A 73 2.28 4.25 13.47
CA SER A 73 1.02 4.75 13.00
C SER A 73 1.31 5.82 11.95
N TRP A 74 0.32 6.14 11.15
CA TRP A 74 0.52 7.18 10.14
C TRP A 74 0.87 8.51 10.79
N ARG A 75 0.31 8.75 11.98
CA ARG A 75 0.57 10.01 12.67
C ARG A 75 2.01 10.08 13.19
N GLU A 76 2.53 8.97 13.68
CA GLU A 76 3.92 8.94 14.12
C GLU A 76 4.86 9.20 12.96
N LEU A 77 4.59 8.59 11.83
CA LEU A 77 5.43 8.80 10.66
C LEU A 77 5.31 10.25 10.18
N GLY A 78 4.12 10.81 10.27
CA GLY A 78 3.91 12.18 9.87
C GLY A 78 4.66 13.18 10.72
N ARG A 79 5.01 12.81 11.94
CA ARG A 79 5.77 13.70 12.81
C ARG A 79 7.25 13.70 12.51
N VAL A 80 7.77 12.62 11.94
CA VAL A 80 9.21 12.51 11.73
C VAL A 80 9.64 12.59 10.28
N LEU A 81 8.74 12.32 9.33
CA LEU A 81 9.11 12.34 7.92
C LEU A 81 8.75 13.68 7.31
N ARG A 82 9.60 14.13 6.40
CA ARG A 82 9.31 15.32 5.63
C ARG A 82 8.59 14.89 4.37
N PRO A 83 7.80 15.77 3.76
CA PRO A 83 7.06 15.41 2.55
C PRO A 83 7.94 14.79 1.46
N LYS A 84 9.17 15.26 1.29
CA LYS A 84 10.02 14.69 0.28
C LYS A 84 10.43 13.28 0.59
N GLN A 85 10.37 12.86 1.83
CA GLN A 85 10.77 11.51 2.21
C GLN A 85 9.66 10.50 2.03
N VAL A 86 8.43 10.95 1.79
CA VAL A 86 7.31 10.04 1.60
C VAL A 86 7.14 9.80 0.11
N PRO A 87 7.40 8.59 -0.38
CA PRO A 87 7.31 8.31 -1.82
C PRO A 87 5.86 8.10 -2.23
N SER A 88 5.07 9.16 -2.15
CA SER A 88 3.63 9.09 -2.32
C SER A 88 3.20 8.51 -3.66
N ALA A 89 3.82 8.95 -4.73
CA ALA A 89 3.43 8.47 -6.06
C ALA A 89 3.68 6.99 -6.21
N GLN A 90 4.83 6.52 -5.71
CA GLN A 90 5.16 5.11 -5.80
C GLN A 90 4.24 4.28 -4.91
N ILE A 91 3.89 4.80 -3.71
CA ILE A 91 2.99 4.09 -2.81
C ILE A 91 1.62 3.95 -3.47
N ILE A 92 1.10 5.01 -4.04
CA ILE A 92 -0.19 4.96 -4.71
C ILE A 92 -0.11 3.99 -5.91
N GLY A 93 1.01 3.97 -6.60
CA GLY A 93 1.20 3.03 -7.69
C GLY A 93 1.11 1.59 -7.22
N LEU A 94 1.70 1.28 -6.06
CA LEU A 94 1.60 -0.07 -5.51
C LEU A 94 0.15 -0.43 -5.18
N VAL A 95 -0.60 0.53 -4.65
CA VAL A 95 -1.97 0.28 -4.27
C VAL A 95 -2.83 0.01 -5.51
N PHE A 96 -2.73 0.86 -6.52
CA PHE A 96 -3.53 0.66 -7.71
C PHE A 96 -3.13 -0.60 -8.46
N ASP A 97 -1.85 -0.93 -8.45
CA ASP A 97 -1.41 -2.16 -9.08
C ASP A 97 -2.01 -3.37 -8.36
N ALA A 98 -2.09 -3.32 -7.04
CA ALA A 98 -2.67 -4.41 -6.28
C ALA A 98 -4.17 -4.57 -6.54
N LEU A 99 -4.85 -3.47 -6.83
CA LEU A 99 -6.27 -3.51 -7.06
C LEU A 99 -6.64 -3.81 -8.50
N THR A 100 -5.67 -3.77 -9.40
CA THR A 100 -5.92 -4.02 -10.79
C THR A 100 -5.81 -5.51 -11.08
N PRO A 101 -6.77 -6.10 -11.77
CA PRO A 101 -6.70 -7.54 -12.06
C PRO A 101 -5.49 -7.85 -12.91
N PRO A 102 -4.95 -9.04 -12.80
CA PRO A 102 -3.84 -9.43 -13.64
C PRO A 102 -4.26 -9.36 -15.09
N GLU A 103 -3.30 -8.97 -15.96
CA GLU A 103 -3.62 -8.91 -17.32
C GLU A 103 -4.08 -10.16 -17.90
N THR A 104 -3.54 -11.25 -17.49
CA THR A 104 -4.01 -12.51 -18.02
C THR A 104 -5.42 -12.73 -17.67
N ALA A 105 -5.88 -12.21 -16.57
CA ALA A 105 -7.24 -12.42 -16.22
C ALA A 105 -8.13 -11.63 -17.11
N SER A 106 -7.66 -10.57 -17.63
CA SER A 106 -8.55 -9.78 -18.42
C SER A 106 -8.75 -10.37 -19.76
N GLU A 107 -8.02 -11.34 -20.15
CA GLU A 107 -8.29 -11.91 -21.37
C GLU A 107 -9.48 -12.62 -21.37
N GLY A 108 -9.98 -12.82 -20.90
CA GLY A 108 -11.16 -13.39 -21.01
C GLY A 108 -12.16 -12.86 -20.63
N THR A 109 -11.76 -12.37 -20.55
CA THR A 109 -12.65 -11.93 -20.31
C THR A 109 -13.28 -11.28 -20.28
N GLN A 110 -13.34 -11.10 -20.48
CA GLN A 110 -13.82 -10.65 -20.37
C GLN A 110 -14.44 -10.47 -20.36
N GLU A 111 -14.61 -10.34 -20.29
CA GLU A 111 -15.11 -10.38 -20.05
C GLU A 111 -15.71 -10.24 -19.84
N GLY A 112 -15.80 -10.14 -19.87
CA GLY A 112 -16.41 -10.22 -19.41
C GLY A 112 -17.00 -9.76 -19.28
N GLU A 113 -17.11 -9.52 -19.30
CA GLU A 113 -17.53 -9.34 -18.98
C GLU A 113 -17.96 -9.11 -18.93
N ALA A 114 -18.25 -9.05 -19.11
CA ALA A 114 -18.58 -9.00 -18.90
C ALA A 114 -18.81 -8.80 -18.92
N GLY A 115 -18.99 -8.75 -19.06
CA GLY A 115 -19.19 -8.87 -18.92
C GLY A 115 -19.25 -8.70 -19.12
N ASN A 116 -19.65 -8.75 -19.35
CA ASN A 116 -19.62 -8.79 -19.34
C ASN A 116 -19.59 -8.74 -19.33
#